data_5f422708c0554fcade4853d723565532
#
_entry.id   5f422708c0554fcade4853d723565532
#
_cell.length_a   1.000
_cell.length_b   1.000
_cell.length_c   1.000
_cell.angle_alpha   90.00
_cell.angle_beta   90.00
_cell.angle_gamma   90.00
#
_symmetry.space_group_name_H-M   'P 1'
#
loop_
_entity.id
_entity.type
_entity.pdbx_description
1 polymer ?
#
loop_
_entity_poly.entity_id
_entity_poly.type
_entity_poly.pdbx_seq_one_letter_code
_entity_poly.pdbx_strand_id
1 'polypeptide(L)'
;MAGDQVTYSLNSSHCYSAEAETALQEELRLLADIEARYEEERHSLQRSTLPEAVKGRICRQLETVRDSLRGPHVQRLTELHDELLRRKLNLLATVH
;
A
#
# COMPACT_ATOMS: atom_id res chain seq x y z
N MET A 1 -0.66 -38.80 -5.48
CA MET A 1 -1.27 -37.59 -5.75
C MET A 1 -2.42 -37.24 -4.84
N ALA A 2 -2.93 -38.21 -4.10
CA ALA A 2 -3.93 -37.90 -3.06
C ALA A 2 -3.39 -36.94 -2.02
N GLY A 3 -2.10 -37.05 -1.69
CA GLY A 3 -1.45 -36.13 -0.77
C GLY A 3 -1.42 -34.71 -1.28
N ASP A 4 -1.26 -34.53 -2.56
CA ASP A 4 -1.24 -33.21 -3.17
C ASP A 4 -2.61 -32.55 -3.10
N GLN A 5 -3.68 -33.30 -3.24
CA GLN A 5 -5.03 -32.81 -3.16
C GLN A 5 -5.36 -32.32 -1.73
N VAL A 6 -4.94 -33.10 -0.74
CA VAL A 6 -5.14 -32.70 0.67
C VAL A 6 -4.36 -31.43 0.98
N THR A 7 -3.12 -31.38 0.54
CA THR A 7 -2.28 -30.20 0.70
C THR A 7 -2.87 -29.00 -0.04
N TYR A 8 -3.40 -29.25 -1.23
CA TYR A 8 -4.03 -28.22 -2.02
C TYR A 8 -5.25 -27.62 -1.32
N SER A 9 -6.05 -28.46 -0.69
CA SER A 9 -7.22 -28.03 0.06
C SER A 9 -6.86 -27.14 1.24
N LEU A 10 -5.80 -27.48 1.96
CA LEU A 10 -5.28 -26.66 3.06
C LEU A 10 -4.68 -25.37 2.53
N ASN A 11 -3.96 -25.45 1.43
CA ASN A 11 -3.34 -24.28 0.81
C ASN A 11 -4.35 -23.31 0.25
N SER A 12 -5.58 -23.75 -0.02
CA SER A 12 -6.65 -22.89 -0.49
C SER A 12 -6.90 -21.73 0.48
N SER A 13 -6.94 -22.02 1.79
CA SER A 13 -7.08 -20.99 2.82
C SER A 13 -5.83 -20.11 2.90
N HIS A 14 -4.66 -20.74 2.80
CA HIS A 14 -3.40 -19.99 2.83
C HIS A 14 -3.20 -19.14 1.58
N CYS A 15 -3.59 -19.65 0.41
CA CYS A 15 -3.52 -18.87 -0.83
C CYS A 15 -4.36 -17.62 -0.75
N TYR A 16 -5.50 -17.70 -0.11
CA TYR A 16 -6.39 -16.56 0.04
C TYR A 16 -5.75 -15.49 0.91
N SER A 17 -5.13 -15.87 2.02
CA SER A 17 -4.36 -14.98 2.88
C SER A 17 -3.13 -14.44 2.16
N ALA A 18 -2.45 -15.31 1.41
CA ALA A 18 -1.25 -14.93 0.66
C ALA A 18 -1.58 -13.91 -0.41
N GLU A 19 -2.72 -14.06 -1.09
CA GLU A 19 -3.16 -13.10 -2.10
C GLU A 19 -3.46 -11.73 -1.47
N ALA A 20 -4.12 -11.73 -0.32
CA ALA A 20 -4.42 -10.51 0.40
C ALA A 20 -3.14 -9.83 0.90
N GLU A 21 -2.19 -10.62 1.41
CA GLU A 21 -0.89 -10.11 1.84
C GLU A 21 -0.10 -9.56 0.66
N THR A 22 -0.13 -10.24 -0.48
CA THR A 22 0.55 -9.77 -1.70
C THR A 22 -0.06 -8.45 -2.17
N ALA A 23 -1.38 -8.32 -2.13
CA ALA A 23 -2.06 -7.08 -2.48
C ALA A 23 -1.68 -5.96 -1.53
N LEU A 24 -1.57 -6.26 -0.24
CA LEU A 24 -1.15 -5.31 0.77
C LEU A 24 0.28 -4.81 0.50
N GLN A 25 1.19 -5.73 0.20
CA GLN A 25 2.58 -5.40 -0.13
C GLN A 25 2.65 -4.54 -1.39
N GLU A 26 1.83 -4.84 -2.39
CA GLU A 26 1.79 -4.08 -3.63
C GLU A 26 1.33 -2.64 -3.37
N GLU A 27 0.31 -2.44 -2.53
CA GLU A 27 -0.14 -1.10 -2.17
C GLU A 27 0.93 -0.33 -1.40
N LEU A 28 1.66 -1.01 -0.51
CA LEU A 28 2.77 -0.40 0.22
C LEU A 28 3.88 0.03 -0.75
N ARG A 29 4.18 -0.80 -1.76
CA ARG A 29 5.18 -0.49 -2.77
C ARG A 29 4.77 0.73 -3.59
N LEU A 30 3.50 0.81 -3.99
CA LEU A 30 2.99 1.94 -4.76
C LEU A 30 3.05 3.24 -3.94
N LEU A 31 2.74 3.16 -2.66
CA LEU A 31 2.86 4.31 -1.76
C LEU A 31 4.33 4.76 -1.63
N ALA A 32 5.25 3.80 -1.52
CA ALA A 32 6.68 4.10 -1.45
C ALA A 32 7.17 4.77 -2.73
N ASP A 33 6.69 4.31 -3.89
CA ASP A 33 7.04 4.92 -5.18
C ASP A 33 6.55 6.37 -5.27
N ILE A 34 5.35 6.63 -4.80
CA ILE A 34 4.78 7.99 -4.78
C ILE A 34 5.65 8.89 -3.90
N GLU A 35 6.03 8.43 -2.71
CA GLU A 35 6.88 9.19 -1.80
C GLU A 35 8.27 9.45 -2.40
N ALA A 36 8.86 8.45 -3.04
CA ALA A 36 10.18 8.58 -3.66
C ALA A 36 10.16 9.64 -4.77
N ARG A 37 9.13 9.64 -5.60
CA ARG A 37 8.99 10.64 -6.67
C ARG A 37 8.78 12.04 -6.09
N TYR A 38 7.98 12.14 -5.06
CA TYR A 38 7.77 13.41 -4.38
C TYR A 38 9.08 13.96 -3.84
N GLU A 39 9.87 13.14 -3.17
CA GLU A 39 11.17 13.54 -2.62
C GLU A 39 12.15 13.96 -3.72
N GLU A 40 12.19 13.24 -4.84
CA GLU A 40 13.03 13.61 -5.99
C GLU A 40 12.67 14.99 -6.52
N GLU A 41 11.38 15.23 -6.74
CA GLU A 41 10.90 16.52 -7.25
C GLU A 41 11.18 17.64 -6.25
N ARG A 42 10.98 17.38 -4.96
CA ARG A 42 11.24 18.35 -3.90
C ARG A 42 12.72 18.71 -3.86
N HIS A 43 13.61 17.72 -3.96
CA HIS A 43 15.06 17.95 -3.97
C HIS A 43 15.48 18.73 -5.21
N SER A 44 14.95 18.38 -6.36
CA SER A 44 15.21 19.09 -7.61
C SER A 44 14.79 20.55 -7.51
N LEU A 45 13.63 20.80 -6.93
CA LEU A 45 13.10 22.16 -6.73
C LEU A 45 14.02 22.95 -5.81
N GLN A 46 14.47 22.37 -4.71
CA GLN A 46 15.35 23.05 -3.75
C GLN A 46 16.68 23.45 -4.37
N ARG A 47 17.19 22.64 -5.32
CA ARG A 47 18.45 22.94 -6.02
C ARG A 47 18.28 23.89 -7.18
N SER A 48 17.05 24.21 -7.54
CA SER A 48 16.78 25.15 -8.63
C SER A 48 17.14 26.59 -8.25
N THR A 49 17.25 27.45 -9.25
CA THR A 49 17.55 28.85 -9.07
C THR A 49 16.29 29.72 -8.93
N LEU A 50 15.11 29.10 -8.79
CA LEU A 50 13.86 29.81 -8.65
C LEU A 50 13.80 30.58 -7.35
N PRO A 51 13.07 31.73 -7.32
CA PRO A 51 12.86 32.47 -6.08
C PRO A 51 12.15 31.63 -5.01
N GLU A 52 12.44 31.88 -3.75
CA GLU A 52 11.87 31.10 -2.63
C GLU A 52 10.34 31.10 -2.62
N ALA A 53 9.71 32.23 -2.95
CA ALA A 53 8.25 32.32 -3.01
C ALA A 53 7.67 31.36 -4.05
N VAL A 54 8.35 31.20 -5.20
CA VAL A 54 7.94 30.30 -6.27
C VAL A 54 8.15 28.86 -5.83
N LYS A 55 9.32 28.57 -5.23
CA LYS A 55 9.62 27.22 -4.70
C LYS A 55 8.55 26.79 -3.70
N GLY A 56 8.16 27.68 -2.78
CA GLY A 56 7.13 27.37 -1.79
C GLY A 56 5.79 27.06 -2.42
N ARG A 57 5.41 27.79 -3.47
CA ARG A 57 4.16 27.54 -4.19
C ARG A 57 4.18 26.19 -4.88
N ILE A 58 5.27 25.90 -5.58
CA ILE A 58 5.41 24.61 -6.28
C ILE A 58 5.43 23.46 -5.29
N CYS A 59 6.12 23.63 -4.16
CA CYS A 59 6.16 22.61 -3.11
C CYS A 59 4.77 22.27 -2.61
N ARG A 60 3.93 23.29 -2.36
CA ARG A 60 2.54 23.06 -1.93
C ARG A 60 1.73 22.32 -3.00
N GLN A 61 1.96 22.63 -4.28
CA GLN A 61 1.31 21.90 -5.36
C GLN A 61 1.76 20.43 -5.42
N LEU A 62 3.06 20.19 -5.21
CA LEU A 62 3.59 18.83 -5.15
C LEU A 62 2.97 18.04 -4.00
N GLU A 63 2.80 18.67 -2.83
CA GLU A 63 2.15 18.04 -1.69
C GLU A 63 0.70 17.67 -2.00
N THR A 64 -0.03 18.57 -2.65
CA THR A 64 -1.43 18.33 -3.05
C THR A 64 -1.52 17.15 -4.02
N VAL A 65 -0.64 17.10 -5.01
CA VAL A 65 -0.60 16.00 -5.97
C VAL A 65 -0.26 14.68 -5.27
N ARG A 66 0.76 14.70 -4.40
CA ARG A 66 1.13 13.52 -3.61
C ARG A 66 -0.06 13.00 -2.81
N ASP A 67 -0.75 13.88 -2.10
CA ASP A 67 -1.89 13.48 -1.27
C ASP A 67 -3.03 12.90 -2.12
N SER A 68 -3.29 13.49 -3.29
CA SER A 68 -4.29 12.99 -4.22
C SER A 68 -3.94 11.60 -4.75
N LEU A 69 -2.67 11.36 -5.03
CA LEU A 69 -2.21 10.06 -5.52
C LEU A 69 -2.21 9.00 -4.42
N ARG A 70 -1.89 9.40 -3.20
CA ARG A 70 -1.85 8.48 -2.06
C ARG A 70 -3.22 8.03 -1.60
N GLY A 71 -4.21 8.92 -1.67
CA GLY A 71 -5.53 8.69 -1.10
C GLY A 71 -6.13 7.33 -1.44
N PRO A 72 -6.30 6.99 -2.74
CA PRO A 72 -6.86 5.68 -3.12
C PRO A 72 -6.05 4.50 -2.62
N HIS A 73 -4.73 4.59 -2.59
CA HIS A 73 -3.85 3.51 -2.12
C HIS A 73 -3.94 3.33 -0.62
N VAL A 74 -4.01 4.43 0.13
CA VAL A 74 -4.19 4.39 1.59
C VAL A 74 -5.54 3.74 1.92
N GLN A 75 -6.59 4.11 1.20
CA GLN A 75 -7.91 3.53 1.39
C GLN A 75 -7.89 2.04 1.09
N ARG A 76 -7.29 1.64 -0.03
CA ARG A 76 -7.16 0.25 -0.41
C ARG A 76 -6.38 -0.56 0.63
N LEU A 77 -5.28 0.02 1.11
CA LEU A 77 -4.45 -0.59 2.16
C LEU A 77 -5.26 -0.83 3.42
N THR A 78 -6.03 0.15 3.84
CA THR A 78 -6.90 0.05 5.02
C THR A 78 -7.93 -1.05 4.84
N GLU A 79 -8.58 -1.13 3.68
CA GLU A 79 -9.57 -2.17 3.37
C GLU A 79 -8.94 -3.56 3.42
N LEU A 80 -7.76 -3.73 2.84
CA LEU A 80 -7.05 -5.00 2.85
C LEU A 80 -6.63 -5.41 4.26
N HIS A 81 -6.16 -4.46 5.04
CA HIS A 81 -5.79 -4.68 6.42
C HIS A 81 -7.01 -5.13 7.25
N ASP A 82 -8.13 -4.44 7.09
CA ASP A 82 -9.36 -4.78 7.80
C ASP A 82 -9.87 -6.17 7.41
N GLU A 83 -9.74 -6.53 6.15
CA GLU A 83 -10.12 -7.84 5.67
C GLU A 83 -9.27 -8.95 6.29
N LEU A 84 -7.95 -8.74 6.32
CA LEU A 84 -7.03 -9.68 6.95
C LEU A 84 -7.32 -9.83 8.44
N LEU A 85 -7.57 -8.72 9.11
CA LEU A 85 -7.90 -8.72 10.54
C LEU A 85 -9.19 -9.50 10.80
N ARG A 86 -10.21 -9.27 9.98
CA ARG A 86 -11.49 -9.99 10.11
C ARG A 86 -11.30 -11.50 9.96
N ARG A 87 -10.47 -11.92 9.00
CA ARG A 87 -10.19 -13.34 8.79
C ARG A 87 -9.50 -13.96 9.99
N LYS A 88 -8.52 -13.26 10.55
CA LYS A 88 -7.82 -13.73 11.75
C LYS A 88 -8.75 -13.84 12.94
N LEU A 89 -9.64 -12.88 13.12
CA LEU A 89 -10.62 -12.91 14.19
C LEU A 89 -11.61 -14.05 14.00
N ASN A 90 -12.05 -14.30 12.78
CA ASN A 90 -12.95 -15.41 12.47
C ASN A 90 -12.30 -16.75 12.75
N LEU A 91 -11.01 -16.90 12.44
CA LEU A 91 -10.27 -18.11 12.73
C LEU A 91 -10.20 -18.39 14.23
N LEU A 92 -9.98 -17.35 15.02
CA LEU A 92 -9.97 -17.47 16.49
C LEU A 92 -11.34 -17.86 17.01
N ALA A 93 -12.41 -17.29 16.44
CA ALA A 93 -13.77 -17.61 16.84
C ALA A 93 -14.15 -19.04 16.53
N THR A 94 -13.63 -19.62 15.44
CA THR A 94 -13.93 -21.01 15.06
C THR A 94 -13.17 -22.05 15.86
N VAL A 95 -12.10 -21.66 16.55
CA VAL A 95 -11.32 -22.58 17.38
C VAL A 95 -12.07 -22.97 18.63
N HIS A 96 -13.04 -22.18 19.06
CA HIS A 96 -13.88 -22.51 20.20
C HIS A 96 -14.98 -23.45 19.82
#